data_18e6ab7c19e49de2d6cf189efbac1393
#
_entry.id   18e6ab7c19e49de2d6cf189efbac1393
#
_cell.length_a   1.000
_cell.length_b   1.000
_cell.length_c   1.000
_cell.angle_alpha   90.00
_cell.angle_beta   90.00
_cell.angle_gamma   90.00
#
_symmetry.space_group_name_H-M   'P 1'
#
loop_
_entity.id
_entity.type
_entity.pdbx_description
1 polymer ?
#
loop_
_entity_poly.entity_id
_entity_poly.type
_entity_poly.pdbx_seq_one_letter_code
_entity_poly.pdbx_strand_id
1 'polypeptide(L)'
;MDHQEKAVYLTFDDGPIPEATPFVLDVLKRYGIKATFFMVGDNARKYPELHQRVMDEGHRIGNHTHNHIGGLRHSVHTYSYNVEKANAYLHTNLVRPPHGWMRPDQYAWLSRKFKIVMWDVVTRDYSKWLDAEDVFFNVKRYTRNGSIITFHDSLKSIDKLKTALPQSIEWLQKEGYEFKIFD
;
A
#
# COMPACT_ATOMS: atom_id res chain seq x y z
N MET A 1 5.44 -30.10 -16.37
CA MET A 1 5.93 -28.70 -16.27
C MET A 1 5.28 -28.13 -15.04
N ASP A 2 6.07 -27.91 -13.99
CA ASP A 2 5.58 -27.25 -12.78
C ASP A 2 5.22 -25.80 -13.16
N HIS A 3 3.91 -25.52 -13.26
CA HIS A 3 3.44 -24.14 -13.32
C HIS A 3 3.62 -23.56 -11.91
N GLN A 4 4.79 -22.97 -11.65
CA GLN A 4 4.91 -22.10 -10.48
C GLN A 4 3.87 -20.98 -10.64
N GLU A 5 2.90 -20.95 -9.71
CA GLU A 5 1.90 -19.90 -9.65
C GLU A 5 2.60 -18.54 -9.63
N LYS A 6 2.33 -17.72 -10.65
CA LYS A 6 2.82 -16.33 -10.65
C LYS A 6 1.95 -15.53 -9.70
N ALA A 7 2.52 -14.95 -8.68
CA ALA A 7 1.79 -14.14 -7.71
C ALA A 7 2.36 -12.73 -7.62
N VAL A 8 1.49 -11.76 -7.33
CA VAL A 8 1.84 -10.38 -6.99
C VAL A 8 1.02 -9.90 -5.80
N TYR A 9 1.54 -8.88 -5.11
CA TYR A 9 0.89 -8.20 -4.01
C TYR A 9 0.65 -6.75 -4.42
N LEU A 10 -0.61 -6.37 -4.68
CA LEU A 10 -0.96 -4.97 -4.84
C LEU A 10 -1.06 -4.30 -3.48
N THR A 11 -0.39 -3.17 -3.34
CA THR A 11 -0.42 -2.39 -2.10
C THR A 11 -0.69 -0.92 -2.39
N PHE A 12 -1.39 -0.27 -1.45
CA PHE A 12 -1.73 1.15 -1.51
C PHE A 12 -1.27 1.82 -0.23
N ASP A 13 -0.59 2.95 -0.35
CA ASP A 13 -0.06 3.73 0.77
C ASP A 13 -0.80 5.08 0.86
N ASP A 14 -0.79 5.72 2.04
CA ASP A 14 -1.25 7.07 2.38
C ASP A 14 -2.74 7.22 2.74
N GLY A 15 -3.64 6.37 2.27
CA GLY A 15 -5.06 6.41 2.58
C GLY A 15 -5.41 6.16 4.06
N PRO A 16 -6.70 6.04 4.40
CA PRO A 16 -7.84 6.25 3.51
C PRO A 16 -8.15 7.73 3.35
N ILE A 17 -8.54 8.16 2.15
CA ILE A 17 -9.07 9.50 1.90
C ILE A 17 -10.29 9.46 0.97
N PRO A 18 -11.29 10.36 1.14
CA PRO A 18 -12.53 10.34 0.38
C PRO A 18 -12.35 10.49 -1.13
N GLU A 19 -11.32 11.21 -1.56
CA GLU A 19 -11.08 11.55 -2.96
C GLU A 19 -10.47 10.39 -3.76
N ALA A 20 -9.80 9.44 -3.11
CA ALA A 20 -9.04 8.39 -3.80
C ALA A 20 -9.44 6.97 -3.39
N THR A 21 -9.53 6.69 -2.10
CA THR A 21 -9.75 5.32 -1.60
C THR A 21 -11.03 4.67 -2.14
N PRO A 22 -12.19 5.36 -2.24
CA PRO A 22 -13.40 4.77 -2.81
C PRO A 22 -13.22 4.33 -4.27
N PHE A 23 -12.54 5.13 -5.09
CA PHE A 23 -12.24 4.78 -6.47
C PHE A 23 -11.39 3.51 -6.56
N VAL A 24 -10.34 3.43 -5.75
CA VAL A 24 -9.47 2.23 -5.71
C VAL A 24 -10.28 0.98 -5.34
N LEU A 25 -11.11 1.06 -4.31
CA LEU A 25 -11.98 -0.04 -3.88
C LEU A 25 -12.95 -0.48 -4.98
N ASP A 26 -13.57 0.47 -5.67
CA ASP A 26 -14.50 0.18 -6.77
C ASP A 26 -13.78 -0.53 -7.93
N VAL A 27 -12.55 -0.12 -8.26
CA VAL A 27 -11.72 -0.80 -9.26
C VAL A 27 -11.39 -2.22 -8.80
N LEU A 28 -10.85 -2.41 -7.59
CA LEU A 28 -10.51 -3.73 -7.07
C LEU A 28 -11.71 -4.68 -7.05
N LYS A 29 -12.87 -4.18 -6.65
CA LYS A 29 -14.14 -4.92 -6.66
C LYS A 29 -14.55 -5.35 -8.06
N ARG A 30 -14.43 -4.46 -9.05
CA ARG A 30 -14.73 -4.75 -10.47
C ARG A 30 -13.91 -5.91 -11.01
N TYR A 31 -12.64 -5.99 -10.65
CA TYR A 31 -11.75 -7.06 -11.09
C TYR A 31 -11.73 -8.28 -10.15
N GLY A 32 -12.49 -8.26 -9.06
CA GLY A 32 -12.61 -9.36 -8.10
C GLY A 32 -11.32 -9.64 -7.33
N ILE A 33 -10.44 -8.66 -7.15
CA ILE A 33 -9.14 -8.84 -6.49
C ILE A 33 -9.08 -8.17 -5.13
N LYS A 34 -8.16 -8.64 -4.28
CA LYS A 34 -7.88 -8.07 -2.98
C LYS A 34 -6.48 -7.46 -2.95
N ALA A 35 -6.29 -6.48 -2.07
CA ALA A 35 -5.05 -5.73 -1.94
C ALA A 35 -4.74 -5.46 -0.45
N THR A 36 -3.55 -4.90 -0.18
CA THR A 36 -3.17 -4.45 1.16
C THR A 36 -3.04 -2.94 1.18
N PHE A 37 -3.70 -2.29 2.14
CA PHE A 37 -3.70 -0.84 2.34
C PHE A 37 -2.85 -0.48 3.56
N PHE A 38 -1.71 0.18 3.35
CA PHE A 38 -0.90 0.74 4.42
C PHE A 38 -1.40 2.14 4.74
N MET A 39 -2.25 2.22 5.75
CA MET A 39 -3.01 3.42 6.08
C MET A 39 -2.27 4.33 7.05
N VAL A 40 -2.44 5.63 6.85
CA VAL A 40 -2.07 6.66 7.82
C VAL A 40 -3.11 6.66 8.94
N GLY A 41 -2.67 6.48 10.20
CA GLY A 41 -3.58 6.31 11.34
C GLY A 41 -4.49 7.53 11.58
N ASP A 42 -4.02 8.75 11.31
CA ASP A 42 -4.83 9.96 11.43
C ASP A 42 -5.94 10.00 10.37
N ASN A 43 -5.68 9.47 9.17
CA ASN A 43 -6.70 9.33 8.13
C ASN A 43 -7.75 8.28 8.50
N ALA A 44 -7.34 7.12 9.02
CA ALA A 44 -8.27 6.10 9.50
C ALA A 44 -9.14 6.63 10.65
N ARG A 45 -8.57 7.46 11.56
CA ARG A 45 -9.31 8.15 12.61
C ARG A 45 -10.33 9.16 12.07
N LYS A 46 -9.98 9.89 11.01
CA LYS A 46 -10.85 10.91 10.38
C LYS A 46 -11.95 10.31 9.52
N TYR A 47 -11.67 9.19 8.86
CA TYR A 47 -12.56 8.53 7.91
C TYR A 47 -12.81 7.06 8.32
N PRO A 48 -13.40 6.82 9.49
CA PRO A 48 -13.59 5.47 10.03
C PRO A 48 -14.49 4.61 9.13
N GLU A 49 -15.44 5.21 8.41
CA GLU A 49 -16.30 4.53 7.45
C GLU A 49 -15.53 3.99 6.23
N LEU A 50 -14.50 4.71 5.76
CA LEU A 50 -13.64 4.21 4.68
C LEU A 50 -12.70 3.11 5.16
N HIS A 51 -12.14 3.26 6.37
CA HIS A 51 -11.36 2.21 7.00
C HIS A 51 -12.20 0.93 7.16
N GLN A 52 -13.44 1.06 7.63
CA GLN A 52 -14.36 -0.08 7.77
C GLN A 52 -14.68 -0.70 6.41
N ARG A 53 -14.95 0.12 5.38
CA ARG A 53 -15.23 -0.36 4.02
C ARG A 53 -14.08 -1.22 3.47
N VAL A 54 -12.82 -0.80 3.69
CA VAL A 54 -11.64 -1.58 3.26
C VAL A 54 -11.63 -2.96 3.91
N MET A 55 -11.97 -3.06 5.20
CA MET A 55 -12.07 -4.34 5.91
C MET A 55 -13.25 -5.19 5.43
N ASP A 56 -14.43 -4.60 5.29
CA ASP A 56 -15.66 -5.29 4.87
C ASP A 56 -15.53 -5.86 3.46
N GLU A 57 -14.80 -5.18 2.59
CA GLU A 57 -14.49 -5.68 1.24
C GLU A 57 -13.36 -6.73 1.23
N GLY A 58 -12.83 -7.13 2.40
CA GLY A 58 -11.87 -8.23 2.55
C GLY A 58 -10.43 -7.88 2.14
N HIS A 59 -10.07 -6.61 2.17
CA HIS A 59 -8.69 -6.17 1.96
C HIS A 59 -7.89 -6.24 3.27
N ARG A 60 -6.56 -6.32 3.15
CA ARG A 60 -5.66 -6.35 4.30
C ARG A 60 -5.26 -4.93 4.70
N ILE A 61 -5.25 -4.65 6.01
CA ILE A 61 -4.77 -3.38 6.57
C ILE A 61 -3.32 -3.52 7.00
N GLY A 62 -2.51 -2.51 6.70
CA GLY A 62 -1.18 -2.26 7.24
C GLY A 62 -1.08 -0.86 7.85
N ASN A 63 -0.06 -0.64 8.64
CA ASN A 63 0.21 0.61 9.36
C ASN A 63 1.27 1.43 8.61
N HIS A 64 0.94 2.69 8.28
CA HIS A 64 1.85 3.65 7.63
C HIS A 64 2.18 4.83 8.53
N THR A 65 2.32 4.58 9.84
CA THR A 65 2.44 5.55 10.95
C THR A 65 1.19 6.42 11.14
N HIS A 66 1.11 7.14 12.27
CA HIS A 66 -0.08 7.95 12.55
C HIS A 66 -0.12 9.26 11.76
N ASN A 67 1.04 9.91 11.61
CA ASN A 67 1.16 11.21 10.94
C ASN A 67 2.08 11.15 9.71
N HIS A 68 2.26 9.98 9.10
CA HIS A 68 3.14 9.78 7.95
C HIS A 68 4.58 10.29 8.19
N ILE A 69 5.14 10.04 9.39
CA ILE A 69 6.48 10.51 9.74
C ILE A 69 7.57 9.56 9.24
N GLY A 70 8.63 10.12 8.65
CA GLY A 70 9.81 9.35 8.22
C GLY A 70 10.73 8.99 9.40
N GLY A 71 11.19 7.75 9.46
CA GLY A 71 11.99 7.24 10.58
C GLY A 71 13.31 7.97 10.80
N LEU A 72 14.04 8.32 9.73
CA LEU A 72 15.39 8.91 9.86
C LEU A 72 15.45 10.23 10.63
N ARG A 73 14.35 11.00 10.66
CA ARG A 73 14.28 12.32 11.31
C ARG A 73 13.77 12.28 12.77
N HIS A 74 13.45 11.09 13.28
CA HIS A 74 12.83 10.93 14.58
C HIS A 74 13.59 9.93 15.44
N SER A 75 13.54 10.11 16.76
CA SER A 75 14.08 9.12 17.70
C SER A 75 13.28 7.82 17.65
N VAL A 76 13.86 6.72 18.13
CA VAL A 76 13.14 5.43 18.22
C VAL A 76 11.85 5.59 19.03
N HIS A 77 11.88 6.33 20.16
CA HIS A 77 10.71 6.55 21.00
C HIS A 77 9.60 7.30 20.25
N THR A 78 9.91 8.41 19.58
CA THR A 78 8.93 9.19 18.82
C THR A 78 8.33 8.39 17.67
N TYR A 79 9.18 7.66 16.93
CA TYR A 79 8.74 6.87 15.78
C TYR A 79 7.87 5.69 16.22
N SER A 80 8.31 4.94 17.23
CA SER A 80 7.56 3.80 17.76
C SER A 80 6.23 4.23 18.38
N TYR A 81 6.20 5.33 19.14
CA TYR A 81 4.96 5.89 19.65
C TYR A 81 3.99 6.26 18.52
N ASN A 82 4.49 6.82 17.41
CA ASN A 82 3.65 7.18 16.27
C ASN A 82 3.06 5.94 15.58
N VAL A 83 3.83 4.85 15.46
CA VAL A 83 3.33 3.56 14.94
C VAL A 83 2.27 2.96 15.88
N GLU A 84 2.54 2.91 17.19
CA GLU A 84 1.57 2.38 18.17
C GLU A 84 0.28 3.22 18.21
N LYS A 85 0.40 4.55 18.12
CA LYS A 85 -0.75 5.45 18.04
C LYS A 85 -1.61 5.16 16.80
N ALA A 86 -1.01 4.90 15.64
CA ALA A 86 -1.74 4.46 14.47
C ALA A 86 -2.42 3.11 14.72
N ASN A 87 -1.72 2.18 15.37
CA ASN A 87 -2.22 0.83 15.58
C ASN A 87 -3.40 0.75 16.54
N ALA A 88 -3.63 1.78 17.36
CA ALA A 88 -4.86 1.91 18.17
C ALA A 88 -6.13 2.03 17.30
N TYR A 89 -6.00 2.43 16.04
CA TYR A 89 -7.10 2.51 15.06
C TYR A 89 -7.06 1.35 14.05
N LEU A 90 -5.84 0.94 13.64
CA LEU A 90 -5.66 0.03 12.51
C LEU A 90 -5.67 -1.45 12.90
N HIS A 91 -5.34 -1.78 14.16
CA HIS A 91 -5.34 -3.15 14.71
C HIS A 91 -4.65 -4.18 13.80
N THR A 92 -3.43 -3.88 13.34
CA THR A 92 -2.69 -4.71 12.40
C THR A 92 -1.31 -5.10 12.94
N ASN A 93 -0.77 -6.19 12.41
CA ASN A 93 0.61 -6.62 12.65
C ASN A 93 1.56 -6.27 11.51
N LEU A 94 1.08 -5.56 10.47
CA LEU A 94 1.89 -5.12 9.33
C LEU A 94 2.26 -3.65 9.48
N VAL A 95 3.53 -3.31 9.20
CA VAL A 95 4.01 -1.93 9.15
C VAL A 95 4.81 -1.71 7.88
N ARG A 96 4.56 -0.58 7.22
CA ARG A 96 5.41 -0.06 6.16
C ARG A 96 5.92 1.33 6.56
N PRO A 97 7.24 1.54 6.62
CA PRO A 97 7.79 2.86 6.95
C PRO A 97 7.53 3.85 5.83
N PRO A 98 7.02 5.07 6.13
CA PRO A 98 6.95 6.15 5.16
C PRO A 98 8.30 6.40 4.47
N HIS A 99 8.26 6.61 3.15
CA HIS A 99 9.43 6.80 2.31
C HIS A 99 10.41 5.61 2.25
N GLY A 100 10.08 4.46 2.86
CA GLY A 100 10.94 3.28 2.90
C GLY A 100 12.14 3.37 3.84
N TRP A 101 12.22 4.37 4.71
CA TRP A 101 13.38 4.60 5.56
C TRP A 101 13.04 4.52 7.04
N MET A 102 13.83 3.74 7.76
CA MET A 102 13.85 3.71 9.23
C MET A 102 15.28 3.47 9.73
N ARG A 103 15.53 3.79 10.98
CA ARG A 103 16.82 3.57 11.66
C ARG A 103 16.90 2.11 12.14
N PRO A 104 18.11 1.55 12.30
CA PRO A 104 18.28 0.17 12.79
C PRO A 104 17.65 -0.07 14.18
N ASP A 105 17.71 0.91 15.08
CA ASP A 105 17.10 0.83 16.41
C ASP A 105 15.56 0.80 16.34
N GLN A 106 14.97 1.52 15.40
CA GLN A 106 13.53 1.49 15.12
C GLN A 106 13.10 0.14 14.55
N TYR A 107 13.88 -0.39 13.59
CA TYR A 107 13.65 -1.73 13.04
C TYR A 107 13.70 -2.80 14.14
N ALA A 108 14.75 -2.80 14.96
CA ALA A 108 14.93 -3.77 16.06
C ALA A 108 13.78 -3.71 17.07
N TRP A 109 13.20 -2.54 17.31
CA TRP A 109 12.05 -2.38 18.18
C TRP A 109 10.75 -2.85 17.52
N LEU A 110 10.47 -2.40 16.29
CA LEU A 110 9.22 -2.68 15.59
C LEU A 110 9.10 -4.16 15.21
N SER A 111 10.19 -4.81 14.77
CA SER A 111 10.20 -6.20 14.34
C SER A 111 9.83 -7.22 15.43
N ARG A 112 9.77 -6.78 16.70
CA ARG A 112 9.28 -7.61 17.81
C ARG A 112 7.77 -7.79 17.82
N LYS A 113 7.04 -6.87 17.19
CA LYS A 113 5.56 -6.81 17.21
C LYS A 113 4.95 -6.79 15.82
N PHE A 114 5.69 -6.30 14.84
CA PHE A 114 5.20 -6.04 13.50
C PHE A 114 6.05 -6.73 12.45
N LYS A 115 5.41 -7.20 11.41
CA LYS A 115 6.04 -7.62 10.16
C LYS A 115 6.29 -6.36 9.32
N ILE A 116 7.55 -6.05 9.06
CA ILE A 116 7.93 -4.90 8.24
C ILE A 116 7.81 -5.29 6.77
N VAL A 117 6.94 -4.61 6.04
CA VAL A 117 6.67 -4.89 4.62
C VAL A 117 7.20 -3.74 3.77
N MET A 118 8.16 -4.05 2.93
CA MET A 118 8.71 -3.12 1.93
C MET A 118 8.05 -3.36 0.56
N TRP A 119 8.69 -2.93 -0.49
CA TRP A 119 8.27 -3.12 -1.89
C TRP A 119 9.48 -3.38 -2.78
N ASP A 120 9.24 -3.88 -3.96
CA ASP A 120 10.24 -3.96 -5.03
C ASP A 120 9.83 -3.19 -6.29
N VAL A 121 8.51 -2.92 -6.46
CA VAL A 121 8.02 -2.09 -7.57
C VAL A 121 7.30 -0.86 -7.01
N VAL A 122 7.91 0.32 -7.19
CA VAL A 122 7.27 1.61 -6.94
C VAL A 122 6.74 2.16 -8.27
N THR A 123 5.45 2.35 -8.35
CA THR A 123 4.80 2.85 -9.58
C THR A 123 5.11 4.32 -9.86
N ARG A 124 5.47 5.10 -8.82
CA ARG A 124 5.76 6.55 -8.84
C ARG A 124 4.55 7.39 -9.26
N ASP A 125 3.36 6.90 -9.03
CA ASP A 125 2.08 7.54 -9.31
C ASP A 125 1.92 8.91 -8.64
N TYR A 126 2.61 9.17 -7.54
CA TYR A 126 2.67 10.47 -6.85
C TYR A 126 3.56 11.50 -7.56
N SER A 127 4.36 11.09 -8.54
CA SER A 127 5.32 11.99 -9.20
C SER A 127 4.61 12.97 -10.13
N LYS A 128 4.86 14.27 -9.98
CA LYS A 128 4.34 15.30 -10.88
C LYS A 128 4.99 15.28 -12.29
N TRP A 129 6.05 14.51 -12.46
CA TRP A 129 6.80 14.42 -13.72
C TRP A 129 6.40 13.23 -14.58
N LEU A 130 5.57 12.32 -14.04
CA LEU A 130 5.11 11.13 -14.73
C LEU A 130 3.62 11.24 -15.02
N ASP A 131 3.20 10.69 -16.15
CA ASP A 131 1.79 10.52 -16.50
C ASP A 131 1.28 9.09 -16.16
N ALA A 132 0.05 8.78 -16.57
CA ALA A 132 -0.55 7.48 -16.30
C ALA A 132 0.12 6.35 -17.09
N GLU A 133 0.63 6.64 -18.28
CA GLU A 133 1.34 5.68 -19.13
C GLU A 133 2.69 5.30 -18.53
N ASP A 134 3.41 6.28 -17.99
CA ASP A 134 4.67 6.05 -17.26
C ASP A 134 4.45 5.17 -16.02
N VAL A 135 3.36 5.42 -15.27
CA VAL A 135 2.98 4.62 -14.10
C VAL A 135 2.71 3.17 -14.52
N PHE A 136 1.91 2.96 -15.55
CA PHE A 136 1.67 1.63 -16.11
C PHE A 136 2.94 0.98 -16.64
N PHE A 137 3.79 1.74 -17.35
CA PHE A 137 5.08 1.26 -17.83
C PHE A 137 5.97 0.74 -16.69
N ASN A 138 6.01 1.46 -15.55
CA ASN A 138 6.78 1.02 -14.37
C ASN A 138 6.27 -0.33 -13.84
N VAL A 139 4.96 -0.54 -13.77
CA VAL A 139 4.38 -1.85 -13.39
C VAL A 139 4.83 -2.91 -14.39
N LYS A 140 4.60 -2.69 -15.68
CA LYS A 140 4.93 -3.64 -16.74
C LYS A 140 6.43 -3.99 -16.79
N ARG A 141 7.29 -3.00 -16.59
CA ARG A 141 8.75 -3.14 -16.74
C ARG A 141 9.40 -3.88 -15.59
N TYR A 142 8.92 -3.66 -14.36
CA TYR A 142 9.63 -4.10 -13.16
C TYR A 142 8.95 -5.25 -12.42
N THR A 143 7.70 -5.60 -12.75
CA THR A 143 7.00 -6.70 -12.09
C THR A 143 7.61 -8.06 -12.46
N ARG A 144 7.75 -8.89 -11.44
CA ARG A 144 8.19 -10.29 -11.51
C ARG A 144 7.37 -11.12 -10.53
N ASN A 145 7.53 -12.44 -10.55
CA ASN A 145 6.85 -13.32 -9.59
C ASN A 145 7.23 -12.95 -8.14
N GLY A 146 6.23 -12.79 -7.30
CA GLY A 146 6.35 -12.36 -5.90
C GLY A 146 6.47 -10.85 -5.68
N SER A 147 6.35 -10.03 -6.73
CA SER A 147 6.47 -8.57 -6.61
C SER A 147 5.44 -7.95 -5.69
N ILE A 148 5.92 -7.03 -4.85
CA ILE A 148 5.11 -6.13 -4.05
C ILE A 148 5.06 -4.79 -4.76
N ILE A 149 3.92 -4.51 -5.39
CA ILE A 149 3.70 -3.33 -6.22
C ILE A 149 3.01 -2.26 -5.39
N THR A 150 3.61 -1.07 -5.30
CA THR A 150 3.10 0.03 -4.49
C THR A 150 2.54 1.15 -5.35
N PHE A 151 1.25 1.39 -5.18
CA PHE A 151 0.50 2.57 -5.56
C PHE A 151 0.20 3.43 -4.32
N HIS A 152 -0.40 4.61 -4.51
CA HIS A 152 -0.80 5.50 -3.42
C HIS A 152 -2.25 5.96 -3.63
N ASP A 153 -3.13 5.65 -2.69
CA ASP A 153 -4.50 6.17 -2.69
C ASP A 153 -4.51 7.58 -2.07
N SER A 154 -3.93 8.51 -2.81
CA SER A 154 -3.67 9.90 -2.38
C SER A 154 -4.09 10.92 -3.43
N LEU A 155 -4.25 12.20 -2.99
CA LEU A 155 -4.58 13.32 -3.89
C LEU A 155 -3.58 13.50 -5.04
N LYS A 156 -2.30 13.16 -4.81
CA LYS A 156 -1.25 13.31 -5.83
C LYS A 156 -1.33 12.24 -6.92
N SER A 157 -1.97 11.12 -6.62
CA SER A 157 -1.96 9.92 -7.45
C SER A 157 -3.27 9.68 -8.19
N ILE A 158 -4.41 10.12 -7.62
CA ILE A 158 -5.74 9.72 -8.07
C ILE A 158 -5.99 9.93 -9.56
N ASP A 159 -5.57 11.05 -10.14
CA ASP A 159 -5.83 11.32 -11.56
C ASP A 159 -5.12 10.33 -12.48
N LYS A 160 -3.92 9.89 -12.11
CA LYS A 160 -3.19 8.85 -12.85
C LYS A 160 -3.76 7.46 -12.59
N LEU A 161 -4.19 7.19 -11.33
CA LEU A 161 -4.78 5.91 -10.97
C LEU A 161 -6.04 5.60 -11.78
N LYS A 162 -6.83 6.60 -12.17
CA LYS A 162 -8.04 6.42 -12.99
C LYS A 162 -7.77 5.63 -14.27
N THR A 163 -6.58 5.77 -14.84
CA THR A 163 -6.13 5.07 -16.05
C THR A 163 -5.15 3.96 -15.74
N ALA A 164 -4.09 4.25 -15.00
CA ALA A 164 -2.98 3.32 -14.81
C ALA A 164 -3.35 2.08 -13.97
N LEU A 165 -4.24 2.22 -12.97
CA LEU A 165 -4.59 1.09 -12.10
C LEU A 165 -5.39 0.01 -12.86
N PRO A 166 -6.49 0.32 -13.58
CA PRO A 166 -7.17 -0.66 -14.41
C PRO A 166 -6.25 -1.34 -15.44
N GLN A 167 -5.46 -0.56 -16.17
CA GLN A 167 -4.51 -1.08 -17.16
C GLN A 167 -3.49 -2.03 -16.53
N SER A 168 -2.98 -1.68 -15.35
CA SER A 168 -2.03 -2.53 -14.62
C SER A 168 -2.65 -3.86 -14.20
N ILE A 169 -3.88 -3.84 -13.68
CA ILE A 169 -4.59 -5.04 -13.26
C ILE A 169 -4.87 -5.94 -14.48
N GLU A 170 -5.39 -5.37 -15.55
CA GLU A 170 -5.68 -6.12 -16.78
C GLU A 170 -4.44 -6.79 -17.37
N TRP A 171 -3.33 -6.05 -17.41
CA TRP A 171 -2.07 -6.59 -17.88
C TRP A 171 -1.57 -7.72 -16.96
N LEU A 172 -1.58 -7.53 -15.63
CA LEU A 172 -1.16 -8.55 -14.67
C LEU A 172 -2.00 -9.83 -14.80
N GLN A 173 -3.33 -9.70 -14.94
CA GLN A 173 -4.23 -10.85 -15.16
C GLN A 173 -3.92 -11.56 -16.49
N LYS A 174 -3.69 -10.80 -17.57
CA LYS A 174 -3.31 -11.33 -18.87
C LYS A 174 -1.99 -12.11 -18.85
N GLU A 175 -1.02 -11.62 -18.06
CA GLU A 175 0.26 -12.32 -17.85
C GLU A 175 0.17 -13.53 -16.90
N GLY A 176 -1.03 -13.81 -16.36
CA GLY A 176 -1.30 -14.94 -15.48
C GLY A 176 -0.86 -14.76 -14.04
N TYR A 177 -0.77 -13.52 -13.55
CA TYR A 177 -0.49 -13.26 -12.15
C TYR A 177 -1.76 -13.39 -11.29
N GLU A 178 -1.63 -14.08 -10.16
CA GLU A 178 -2.61 -14.08 -9.07
C GLU A 178 -2.32 -12.95 -8.09
N PHE A 179 -3.39 -12.37 -7.54
CA PHE A 179 -3.29 -11.29 -6.56
C PHE A 179 -3.42 -11.85 -5.16
N LYS A 180 -2.36 -11.69 -4.37
CA LYS A 180 -2.31 -12.17 -2.97
C LYS A 180 -2.25 -10.99 -1.99
N ILE A 181 -2.69 -11.23 -0.76
CA ILE A 181 -2.55 -10.30 0.36
C ILE A 181 -1.62 -10.92 1.40
N PHE A 182 -1.10 -10.08 2.31
CA PHE A 182 -0.24 -10.56 3.41
C PHE A 182 -1.07 -11.22 4.51
N ASP A 183 -0.51 -12.25 5.13
CA ASP A 183 -1.05 -12.91 6.32
C ASP A 183 -0.83 -12.10 7.61
#